data_d70c13adca07c289f0a4f54c87ed00ab
#
_entry.id   d70c13adca07c289f0a4f54c87ed00ab
#
_cell.length_a   1.000
_cell.length_b   1.000
_cell.length_c   1.000
_cell.angle_alpha   90.00
_cell.angle_beta   90.00
_cell.angle_gamma   90.00
#
_symmetry.space_group_name_H-M   'P 1'
#
loop_
_entity.id
_entity.type
_entity.pdbx_description
1 polymer ?
#
loop_
_entity_poly.entity_id
_entity_poly.type
_entity_poly.pdbx_seq_one_letter_code
_entity_poly.pdbx_strand_id
1 'polypeptide(L)'
;MEKKKMLKVVSSAMALTMLLAGCSSASNSSKGSKAAVEFKTAVDNGGNALSGQQLKIGIASADPLTGMFNPIFYLQSTDYDVMKYTMAGAFPLDDANRQKQDDKEAPVMFHVDRDKKEVTLTIHKDLKWSNGEDVKADDIVATYELMGNPKYTENVRYSDEYEVIEGMKEYHDGKAKNISGVVKKDDKTVVLKYKEIKPSLLWGNGFIGEFLNKAQVEAASKDFTKFAEADLNKKPLSYGPYYLDKVVNGESVLAKAN
;
A
#
# COMPACT_ATOMS: atom_id res chain seq x y z
N MET A 1 13.72 29.24 65.36
CA MET A 1 12.65 28.71 64.47
C MET A 1 12.60 29.38 63.09
N GLU A 2 13.20 30.56 62.90
CA GLU A 2 13.13 31.33 61.65
C GLU A 2 14.11 30.86 60.54
N LYS A 3 15.32 30.41 60.91
CA LYS A 3 16.31 29.98 59.90
C LYS A 3 15.88 28.74 59.05
N LYS A 4 15.07 27.83 59.64
CA LYS A 4 14.59 26.65 58.92
C LYS A 4 13.41 26.97 57.95
N LYS A 5 12.61 28.02 58.23
CA LYS A 5 11.56 28.46 57.34
C LYS A 5 12.11 29.22 56.13
N MET A 6 13.16 30.01 56.32
CA MET A 6 13.82 30.75 55.27
C MET A 6 14.52 29.83 54.25
N LEU A 7 15.12 28.74 54.73
CA LEU A 7 15.79 27.75 53.87
C LEU A 7 14.80 26.99 53.00
N LYS A 8 13.57 26.72 53.50
CA LYS A 8 12.51 26.06 52.70
C LYS A 8 11.91 26.96 51.64
N VAL A 9 11.81 28.26 51.91
CA VAL A 9 11.32 29.24 50.93
C VAL A 9 12.33 29.47 49.79
N VAL A 10 13.62 29.53 50.14
CA VAL A 10 14.70 29.68 49.15
C VAL A 10 14.84 28.45 48.25
N SER A 11 14.72 27.23 48.81
CA SER A 11 14.75 26.01 48.01
C SER A 11 13.50 25.84 47.10
N SER A 12 12.34 26.30 47.56
CA SER A 12 11.13 26.28 46.70
C SER A 12 11.18 27.30 45.57
N ALA A 13 11.80 28.47 45.82
CA ALA A 13 11.99 29.50 44.78
C ALA A 13 13.02 29.06 43.70
N MET A 14 14.11 28.36 44.13
CA MET A 14 15.09 27.81 43.19
C MET A 14 14.53 26.68 42.34
N ALA A 15 13.67 25.81 42.91
CA ALA A 15 13.03 24.74 42.14
C ALA A 15 12.06 25.29 41.09
N LEU A 16 11.38 26.40 41.39
CA LEU A 16 10.41 27.02 40.45
C LEU A 16 11.11 27.77 39.31
N THR A 17 12.30 28.36 39.59
CA THR A 17 13.09 29.05 38.56
C THR A 17 13.77 28.07 37.59
N MET A 18 14.12 26.84 38.02
CA MET A 18 14.64 25.82 37.10
C MET A 18 13.58 25.24 36.13
N LEU A 19 12.33 25.19 36.55
CA LEU A 19 11.23 24.76 35.68
C LEU A 19 10.85 25.80 34.58
N LEU A 20 11.12 27.09 34.84
CA LEU A 20 10.88 28.14 33.84
C LEU A 20 12.06 28.36 32.89
N ALA A 21 13.27 27.95 33.27
CA ALA A 21 14.45 28.04 32.42
C ALA A 21 14.51 26.96 31.33
N GLY A 22 13.76 25.85 31.49
CA GLY A 22 13.71 24.75 30.53
C GLY A 22 12.90 25.04 29.28
N CYS A 23 12.05 26.07 29.27
CA CYS A 23 11.21 26.44 28.11
C CYS A 23 11.69 27.66 27.32
N SER A 24 12.79 28.32 27.71
CA SER A 24 13.26 29.55 27.05
C SER A 24 14.56 29.39 26.24
N SER A 25 15.04 28.17 26.05
CA SER A 25 16.25 27.96 25.25
C SER A 25 15.99 27.82 23.73
N ALA A 26 14.81 28.19 23.27
CA ALA A 26 14.50 28.23 21.84
C ALA A 26 14.60 29.63 21.21
N SER A 27 15.11 30.62 21.93
CA SER A 27 15.33 31.95 21.36
C SER A 27 16.61 32.59 21.87
N ASN A 28 17.76 32.00 21.55
CA ASN A 28 18.98 32.76 21.58
C ASN A 28 19.46 32.96 20.15
N SER A 29 19.12 34.14 19.65
CA SER A 29 19.63 34.76 18.47
C SER A 29 21.15 34.83 18.53
N SER A 30 21.84 33.77 18.12
CA SER A 30 23.18 33.94 17.57
C SER A 30 22.98 34.64 16.21
N LYS A 31 23.44 35.89 16.08
CA LYS A 31 23.61 36.60 14.84
C LYS A 31 24.51 35.81 13.90
N GLY A 32 23.89 35.05 13.10
CA GLY A 32 24.38 34.16 12.07
C GLY A 32 23.16 33.44 11.53
N SER A 33 22.16 34.22 11.02
CA SER A 33 21.02 33.67 10.34
C SER A 33 21.52 32.97 9.08
N LYS A 34 21.79 31.69 9.19
CA LYS A 34 21.63 30.87 8.01
C LYS A 34 20.15 31.02 7.62
N ALA A 35 19.89 31.71 6.53
CA ALA A 35 18.57 31.78 5.96
C ALA A 35 17.98 30.36 6.01
N ALA A 36 16.78 30.23 6.55
CA ALA A 36 16.08 28.95 6.51
C ALA A 36 16.08 28.51 5.05
N VAL A 37 16.63 27.35 4.78
CA VAL A 37 16.63 26.81 3.42
C VAL A 37 15.17 26.52 3.11
N GLU A 38 14.56 27.38 2.32
CA GLU A 38 13.21 27.20 1.83
C GLU A 38 13.27 26.08 0.77
N PHE A 39 12.80 24.92 1.13
CA PHE A 39 12.65 23.83 0.18
C PHE A 39 11.45 24.12 -0.70
N LYS A 40 11.67 24.21 -2.00
CA LYS A 40 10.57 24.30 -2.96
C LYS A 40 9.73 23.04 -2.86
N THR A 41 8.44 23.19 -2.62
CA THR A 41 7.46 22.10 -2.59
C THR A 41 7.08 21.60 -3.98
N ALA A 42 7.42 22.39 -5.02
CA ALA A 42 7.25 22.01 -6.42
C ALA A 42 8.48 22.49 -7.21
N VAL A 43 8.97 21.65 -8.10
CA VAL A 43 10.02 21.98 -9.06
C VAL A 43 9.38 21.99 -10.43
N ASP A 44 9.30 23.16 -11.05
CA ASP A 44 8.95 23.28 -12.46
C ASP A 44 10.24 23.08 -13.29
N ASN A 45 10.32 21.95 -13.97
CA ASN A 45 11.40 21.64 -14.91
C ASN A 45 11.00 21.92 -16.37
N GLY A 46 9.98 22.75 -16.58
CA GLY A 46 9.46 23.10 -17.91
C GLY A 46 8.76 21.96 -18.63
N GLY A 47 8.30 20.94 -17.89
CA GLY A 47 7.58 19.79 -18.44
C GLY A 47 8.45 18.83 -19.27
N ASN A 48 9.75 19.07 -19.37
CA ASN A 48 10.66 18.17 -20.10
C ASN A 48 11.10 17.04 -19.21
N ALA A 49 10.72 15.81 -19.57
CA ALA A 49 11.28 14.61 -18.96
C ALA A 49 12.79 14.54 -19.25
N LEU A 50 13.59 14.34 -18.22
CA LEU A 50 15.03 14.12 -18.37
C LEU A 50 15.25 12.69 -18.88
N SER A 51 15.54 12.54 -20.17
CA SER A 51 15.85 11.24 -20.75
C SER A 51 17.22 10.74 -20.27
N GLY A 52 17.34 9.43 -20.04
CA GLY A 52 18.61 8.79 -19.66
C GLY A 52 19.07 9.09 -18.22
N GLN A 53 18.26 9.73 -17.40
CA GLN A 53 18.57 9.98 -15.99
C GLN A 53 18.18 8.80 -15.11
N GLN A 54 18.99 8.53 -14.09
CA GLN A 54 18.71 7.54 -13.05
C GLN A 54 18.48 8.25 -11.72
N LEU A 55 17.30 8.03 -11.12
CA LEU A 55 17.03 8.41 -9.74
C LEU A 55 17.52 7.28 -8.81
N LYS A 56 18.38 7.62 -7.85
CA LYS A 56 18.81 6.71 -6.80
C LYS A 56 18.06 7.05 -5.51
N ILE A 57 17.34 6.07 -4.97
CA ILE A 57 16.58 6.19 -3.73
C ILE A 57 17.26 5.29 -2.69
N GLY A 58 17.70 5.89 -1.58
CA GLY A 58 18.19 5.13 -0.43
C GLY A 58 17.01 4.76 0.47
N ILE A 59 16.89 3.48 0.82
CA ILE A 59 15.91 3.00 1.81
C ILE A 59 16.69 2.64 3.08
N ALA A 60 16.44 3.38 4.16
CA ALA A 60 17.00 3.08 5.49
C ALA A 60 15.99 2.22 6.25
N SER A 61 16.29 0.94 6.41
CA SER A 61 15.44 0.00 7.13
C SER A 61 16.29 -0.96 7.95
N ALA A 62 15.76 -1.40 9.09
CA ALA A 62 16.32 -2.51 9.85
C ALA A 62 15.93 -3.88 9.24
N ASP A 63 14.87 -3.90 8.43
CA ASP A 63 14.40 -5.11 7.81
C ASP A 63 15.19 -5.40 6.52
N PRO A 64 15.55 -6.65 6.25
CA PRO A 64 16.24 -7.02 5.03
C PRO A 64 15.32 -6.90 3.81
N LEU A 65 15.89 -6.62 2.64
CA LEU A 65 15.24 -6.79 1.35
C LEU A 65 15.19 -8.29 1.03
N THR A 66 13.99 -8.89 1.10
CA THR A 66 13.84 -10.35 0.91
C THR A 66 13.50 -10.73 -0.52
N GLY A 67 13.09 -9.77 -1.33
CA GLY A 67 12.67 -10.02 -2.70
C GLY A 67 11.28 -10.67 -2.81
N MET A 68 10.42 -10.44 -1.83
CA MET A 68 9.00 -10.79 -1.86
C MET A 68 8.19 -9.56 -2.29
N PHE A 69 8.04 -9.35 -3.58
CA PHE A 69 7.40 -8.16 -4.15
C PHE A 69 5.91 -8.35 -4.49
N ASN A 70 5.26 -9.29 -3.84
CA ASN A 70 3.82 -9.47 -3.98
C ASN A 70 3.08 -8.53 -3.01
N PRO A 71 2.26 -7.56 -3.48
CA PRO A 71 1.62 -6.56 -2.63
C PRO A 71 0.65 -7.16 -1.61
N ILE A 72 0.16 -8.37 -1.86
CA ILE A 72 -0.77 -9.06 -0.96
C ILE A 72 -0.03 -9.90 0.08
N PHE A 73 1.14 -10.47 -0.28
CA PHE A 73 1.82 -11.49 0.54
C PHE A 73 3.20 -11.07 1.06
N TYR A 74 3.63 -9.84 0.83
CA TYR A 74 4.91 -9.36 1.39
C TYR A 74 4.91 -9.44 2.93
N LEU A 75 6.10 -9.66 3.50
CA LEU A 75 6.29 -9.75 4.94
C LEU A 75 7.16 -8.61 5.50
N GLN A 76 8.03 -8.03 4.69
CA GLN A 76 8.98 -7.01 5.12
C GLN A 76 8.60 -5.62 4.57
N SER A 77 8.73 -4.59 5.41
CA SER A 77 8.44 -3.20 5.02
C SER A 77 9.36 -2.73 3.89
N THR A 78 10.60 -3.21 3.86
CA THR A 78 11.58 -2.86 2.81
C THR A 78 11.14 -3.35 1.43
N ASP A 79 10.54 -4.55 1.33
CA ASP A 79 9.98 -5.04 0.06
C ASP A 79 8.78 -4.17 -0.37
N TYR A 80 7.93 -3.77 0.59
CA TYR A 80 6.81 -2.87 0.32
C TYR A 80 7.28 -1.49 -0.15
N ASP A 81 8.35 -0.95 0.42
CA ASP A 81 8.91 0.34 -0.01
C ASP A 81 9.36 0.33 -1.48
N VAL A 82 9.85 -0.80 -1.97
CA VAL A 82 10.14 -0.99 -3.41
C VAL A 82 8.83 -1.04 -4.21
N MET A 83 7.83 -1.78 -3.73
CA MET A 83 6.56 -1.96 -4.45
C MET A 83 5.78 -0.66 -4.64
N LYS A 84 5.93 0.34 -3.76
CA LYS A 84 5.32 1.67 -3.92
C LYS A 84 5.65 2.34 -5.27
N TYR A 85 6.77 1.98 -5.88
CA TYR A 85 7.19 2.52 -7.17
C TYR A 85 6.77 1.64 -8.35
N THR A 86 6.57 0.35 -8.13
CA THR A 86 6.24 -0.61 -9.20
C THR A 86 4.76 -0.96 -9.25
N MET A 87 4.09 -0.95 -8.11
CA MET A 87 2.65 -1.18 -8.03
C MET A 87 1.97 0.14 -7.64
N ALA A 88 1.36 0.82 -8.58
CA ALA A 88 0.46 1.91 -8.23
C ALA A 88 -0.72 1.32 -7.45
N GLY A 89 -1.06 1.92 -6.31
CA GLY A 89 -2.33 1.61 -5.66
C GLY A 89 -3.46 1.80 -6.68
N ALA A 90 -4.35 0.82 -6.78
CA ALA A 90 -5.44 0.88 -7.75
C ALA A 90 -6.38 2.08 -7.47
N PHE A 91 -6.44 2.52 -6.22
CA PHE A 91 -7.35 3.54 -5.74
C PHE A 91 -6.58 4.72 -5.14
N PRO A 92 -6.67 5.93 -5.73
CA PRO A 92 -6.13 7.14 -5.15
C PRO A 92 -6.74 7.44 -3.78
N LEU A 93 -5.98 8.11 -2.91
CA LEU A 93 -6.45 8.54 -1.60
C LEU A 93 -6.87 10.01 -1.65
N ASP A 94 -7.86 10.36 -0.82
CA ASP A 94 -8.22 11.75 -0.55
C ASP A 94 -7.37 12.33 0.61
N ASP A 95 -7.59 13.61 0.93
CA ASP A 95 -6.86 14.31 2.00
C ASP A 95 -7.08 13.72 3.41
N ALA A 96 -8.09 12.88 3.58
CA ALA A 96 -8.37 12.14 4.81
C ALA A 96 -7.84 10.69 4.79
N ASN A 97 -6.98 10.36 3.82
CA ASN A 97 -6.47 9.01 3.57
C ASN A 97 -7.56 7.97 3.33
N ARG A 98 -8.70 8.38 2.78
CA ARG A 98 -9.75 7.47 2.34
C ARG A 98 -9.58 7.21 0.85
N GLN A 99 -9.88 6.01 0.42
CA GLN A 99 -9.92 5.67 -1.00
C GLN A 99 -11.01 6.48 -1.70
N LYS A 100 -10.62 7.17 -2.76
CA LYS A 100 -11.46 8.12 -3.49
C LYS A 100 -12.37 7.40 -4.45
N GLN A 101 -13.68 7.49 -4.20
CA GLN A 101 -14.69 6.88 -5.06
C GLN A 101 -14.88 7.70 -6.35
N ASP A 102 -15.35 7.03 -7.38
CA ASP A 102 -15.77 7.61 -8.67
C ASP A 102 -14.68 8.47 -9.36
N ASP A 103 -13.41 8.18 -9.06
CA ASP A 103 -12.28 8.84 -9.72
C ASP A 103 -12.01 8.20 -11.07
N LYS A 104 -12.36 8.91 -12.14
CA LYS A 104 -12.24 8.43 -13.53
C LYS A 104 -10.79 8.33 -14.01
N GLU A 105 -9.87 9.02 -13.35
CA GLU A 105 -8.43 8.99 -13.65
C GLU A 105 -7.70 7.88 -12.88
N ALA A 106 -8.39 7.22 -11.94
CA ALA A 106 -7.82 6.11 -11.20
C ALA A 106 -7.49 4.92 -12.12
N PRO A 107 -6.42 4.16 -11.84
CA PRO A 107 -6.16 2.89 -12.53
C PRO A 107 -7.36 1.95 -12.48
N VAL A 108 -8.03 1.89 -11.32
CA VAL A 108 -9.32 1.24 -11.15
C VAL A 108 -10.24 2.17 -10.40
N MET A 109 -11.32 2.58 -11.02
CA MET A 109 -12.39 3.33 -10.38
C MET A 109 -13.24 2.37 -9.55
N PHE A 110 -13.67 2.77 -8.36
CA PHE A 110 -14.66 2.02 -7.59
C PHE A 110 -15.84 2.91 -7.18
N HIS A 111 -16.99 2.29 -7.12
CA HIS A 111 -18.25 2.89 -6.68
C HIS A 111 -18.91 2.00 -5.63
N VAL A 112 -19.33 2.57 -4.50
CA VAL A 112 -20.01 1.85 -3.41
C VAL A 112 -21.51 2.13 -3.46
N ASP A 113 -22.30 1.12 -3.79
CA ASP A 113 -23.76 1.11 -3.64
C ASP A 113 -24.13 0.46 -2.30
N ARG A 114 -24.42 1.31 -1.30
CA ARG A 114 -24.71 0.82 0.06
C ARG A 114 -26.06 0.10 0.16
N ASP A 115 -27.02 0.48 -0.67
CA ASP A 115 -28.36 -0.11 -0.64
C ASP A 115 -28.33 -1.53 -1.20
N LYS A 116 -27.58 -1.73 -2.26
CA LYS A 116 -27.35 -3.06 -2.85
C LYS A 116 -26.26 -3.86 -2.15
N LYS A 117 -25.47 -3.22 -1.28
CA LYS A 117 -24.26 -3.78 -0.67
C LYS A 117 -23.26 -4.27 -1.72
N GLU A 118 -23.06 -3.48 -2.76
CA GLU A 118 -22.18 -3.78 -3.87
C GLU A 118 -21.06 -2.74 -4.00
N VAL A 119 -19.89 -3.19 -4.40
CA VAL A 119 -18.80 -2.34 -4.87
C VAL A 119 -18.51 -2.69 -6.32
N THR A 120 -18.67 -1.73 -7.21
CA THR A 120 -18.30 -1.90 -8.62
C THR A 120 -16.89 -1.40 -8.83
N LEU A 121 -16.04 -2.25 -9.39
CA LEU A 121 -14.67 -1.95 -9.81
C LEU A 121 -14.65 -1.84 -11.33
N THR A 122 -14.16 -0.68 -11.84
CA THR A 122 -14.05 -0.44 -13.29
C THR A 122 -12.59 -0.13 -13.63
N ILE A 123 -11.95 -1.02 -14.37
CA ILE A 123 -10.55 -0.89 -14.81
C ILE A 123 -10.46 0.18 -15.89
N HIS A 124 -9.50 1.11 -15.77
CA HIS A 124 -9.26 2.12 -16.79
C HIS A 124 -8.97 1.45 -18.16
N LYS A 125 -9.55 1.98 -19.22
CA LYS A 125 -9.50 1.37 -20.56
C LYS A 125 -8.09 1.13 -21.09
N ASP A 126 -7.15 2.03 -20.74
CA ASP A 126 -5.78 2.01 -21.25
C ASP A 126 -4.79 1.38 -20.26
N LEU A 127 -5.28 0.81 -19.14
CA LEU A 127 -4.41 0.19 -18.13
C LEU A 127 -3.80 -1.10 -18.66
N LYS A 128 -2.46 -1.17 -18.61
CA LYS A 128 -1.68 -2.30 -19.09
C LYS A 128 -0.73 -2.83 -18.05
N TRP A 129 -0.44 -4.11 -18.14
CA TRP A 129 0.69 -4.73 -17.48
C TRP A 129 2.01 -4.36 -18.15
N SER A 130 3.12 -4.47 -17.43
CA SER A 130 4.47 -4.16 -17.92
C SER A 130 4.96 -5.06 -19.07
N ASN A 131 4.24 -6.11 -19.41
CA ASN A 131 4.46 -6.93 -20.60
C ASN A 131 3.64 -6.44 -21.82
N GLY A 132 2.88 -5.35 -21.68
CA GLY A 132 2.03 -4.75 -22.72
C GLY A 132 0.63 -5.33 -22.83
N GLU A 133 0.28 -6.37 -22.09
CA GLU A 133 -1.07 -6.94 -22.05
C GLU A 133 -2.04 -6.03 -21.30
N ASP A 134 -3.31 -6.06 -21.69
CA ASP A 134 -4.35 -5.30 -20.98
C ASP A 134 -4.63 -5.89 -19.60
N VAL A 135 -4.79 -5.01 -18.60
CA VAL A 135 -5.36 -5.41 -17.31
C VAL A 135 -6.84 -5.69 -17.48
N LYS A 136 -7.28 -6.86 -17.01
CA LYS A 136 -8.65 -7.35 -17.19
C LYS A 136 -9.33 -7.68 -15.87
N ALA A 137 -10.65 -7.76 -15.92
CA ALA A 137 -11.47 -8.19 -14.79
C ALA A 137 -11.09 -9.58 -14.25
N ASP A 138 -10.58 -10.47 -15.11
CA ASP A 138 -10.06 -11.78 -14.70
C ASP A 138 -8.85 -11.68 -13.76
N ASP A 139 -8.03 -10.62 -13.85
CA ASP A 139 -6.90 -10.38 -12.95
C ASP A 139 -7.41 -10.06 -11.53
N ILE A 140 -8.47 -9.25 -11.44
CA ILE A 140 -9.13 -8.95 -10.17
C ILE A 140 -9.73 -10.23 -9.57
N VAL A 141 -10.48 -11.00 -10.35
CA VAL A 141 -11.08 -12.26 -9.89
C VAL A 141 -10.00 -13.22 -9.37
N ALA A 142 -8.94 -13.44 -10.15
CA ALA A 142 -7.83 -14.31 -9.77
C ALA A 142 -7.12 -13.85 -8.49
N THR A 143 -7.04 -12.53 -8.27
CA THR A 143 -6.45 -11.96 -7.05
C THR A 143 -7.27 -12.30 -5.81
N TYR A 144 -8.60 -12.15 -5.88
CA TYR A 144 -9.50 -12.55 -4.78
C TYR A 144 -9.50 -14.07 -4.55
N GLU A 145 -9.47 -14.86 -5.61
CA GLU A 145 -9.37 -16.31 -5.51
C GLU A 145 -8.06 -16.77 -4.88
N LEU A 146 -6.93 -16.12 -5.21
CA LEU A 146 -5.65 -16.39 -4.55
C LEU A 146 -5.69 -16.03 -3.07
N MET A 147 -6.26 -14.86 -2.72
CA MET A 147 -6.40 -14.41 -1.33
C MET A 147 -7.18 -15.42 -0.49
N GLY A 148 -8.29 -15.93 -0.99
CA GLY A 148 -9.14 -16.91 -0.29
C GLY A 148 -8.77 -18.37 -0.52
N ASN A 149 -7.69 -18.71 -1.22
CA ASN A 149 -7.41 -20.07 -1.66
C ASN A 149 -7.22 -21.05 -0.49
N PRO A 150 -8.04 -22.09 -0.37
CA PRO A 150 -7.96 -23.06 0.73
C PRO A 150 -6.67 -23.89 0.77
N LYS A 151 -5.94 -23.95 -0.35
CA LYS A 151 -4.67 -24.67 -0.45
C LYS A 151 -3.47 -23.83 0.00
N TYR A 152 -3.64 -22.50 0.13
CA TYR A 152 -2.58 -21.63 0.59
C TYR A 152 -2.69 -21.41 2.10
N THR A 153 -2.18 -22.36 2.87
CA THR A 153 -2.29 -22.39 4.34
C THR A 153 -1.35 -21.41 5.06
N GLU A 154 -0.36 -20.87 4.36
CA GLU A 154 0.59 -19.87 4.90
C GLU A 154 0.13 -18.43 4.66
N ASN A 155 -1.10 -18.22 4.20
CA ASN A 155 -1.66 -16.90 3.92
C ASN A 155 -1.97 -16.14 5.22
N VAL A 156 -1.02 -15.31 5.66
CA VAL A 156 -1.16 -14.47 6.86
C VAL A 156 -2.01 -13.22 6.63
N ARG A 157 -2.43 -12.95 5.39
CA ARG A 157 -3.22 -11.76 5.02
C ARG A 157 -4.72 -12.06 4.96
N TYR A 158 -5.10 -13.31 4.83
CA TYR A 158 -6.51 -13.67 4.91
C TYR A 158 -7.04 -13.40 6.33
N SER A 159 -8.16 -12.73 6.42
CA SER A 159 -8.83 -12.43 7.68
C SER A 159 -10.35 -12.43 7.51
N ASP A 160 -11.08 -12.39 8.61
CA ASP A 160 -12.53 -12.28 8.65
C ASP A 160 -13.07 -10.99 8.00
N GLU A 161 -12.22 -9.99 7.81
CA GLU A 161 -12.57 -8.77 7.07
C GLU A 161 -12.93 -9.05 5.60
N TYR A 162 -12.32 -10.08 4.99
CA TYR A 162 -12.68 -10.54 3.63
C TYR A 162 -13.93 -11.41 3.61
N GLU A 163 -14.30 -12.02 4.74
CA GLU A 163 -15.48 -12.89 4.85
C GLU A 163 -16.81 -12.13 4.75
N VAL A 164 -16.79 -10.81 4.77
CA VAL A 164 -17.94 -9.95 4.46
C VAL A 164 -18.34 -10.03 2.98
N ILE A 165 -17.43 -10.44 2.10
CA ILE A 165 -17.73 -10.74 0.68
C ILE A 165 -18.52 -12.05 0.61
N GLU A 166 -19.63 -12.05 -0.13
CA GLU A 166 -20.47 -13.24 -0.27
C GLU A 166 -19.68 -14.43 -0.84
N GLY A 167 -19.78 -15.57 -0.19
CA GLY A 167 -19.12 -16.81 -0.61
C GLY A 167 -17.61 -16.86 -0.36
N MET A 168 -16.98 -15.84 0.18
CA MET A 168 -15.53 -15.86 0.46
C MET A 168 -15.17 -16.91 1.49
N LYS A 169 -15.92 -16.96 2.61
CA LYS A 169 -15.69 -17.97 3.65
C LYS A 169 -15.91 -19.39 3.15
N GLU A 170 -16.98 -19.62 2.40
CA GLU A 170 -17.30 -20.92 1.84
C GLU A 170 -16.23 -21.40 0.86
N TYR A 171 -15.66 -20.48 0.08
CA TYR A 171 -14.54 -20.76 -0.80
C TYR A 171 -13.27 -21.07 0.00
N HIS A 172 -12.92 -20.24 0.98
CA HIS A 172 -11.76 -20.44 1.84
C HIS A 172 -11.81 -21.76 2.61
N ASP A 173 -13.00 -22.15 3.10
CA ASP A 173 -13.23 -23.43 3.77
C ASP A 173 -13.21 -24.64 2.81
N GLY A 174 -13.02 -24.43 1.50
CA GLY A 174 -13.06 -25.48 0.49
C GLY A 174 -14.46 -26.03 0.19
N LYS A 175 -15.52 -25.36 0.64
CA LYS A 175 -16.93 -25.75 0.46
C LYS A 175 -17.52 -25.23 -0.85
N ALA A 176 -16.89 -24.25 -1.48
CA ALA A 176 -17.28 -23.70 -2.77
C ALA A 176 -16.10 -23.71 -3.75
N LYS A 177 -16.39 -23.73 -5.05
CA LYS A 177 -15.38 -23.73 -6.12
C LYS A 177 -14.98 -22.33 -6.55
N ASN A 178 -15.77 -21.32 -6.23
CA ASN A 178 -15.59 -19.91 -6.58
C ASN A 178 -16.19 -19.04 -5.48
N ILE A 179 -15.83 -17.76 -5.49
CA ILE A 179 -16.34 -16.75 -4.58
C ILE A 179 -17.58 -16.13 -5.22
N SER A 180 -18.79 -16.45 -4.72
CA SER A 180 -20.04 -16.01 -5.35
C SER A 180 -20.22 -14.49 -5.37
N GLY A 181 -19.60 -13.79 -4.44
CA GLY A 181 -19.63 -12.33 -4.36
C GLY A 181 -18.60 -11.61 -5.24
N VAL A 182 -17.71 -12.33 -5.95
CA VAL A 182 -16.76 -11.73 -6.90
C VAL A 182 -17.27 -12.01 -8.32
N VAL A 183 -17.93 -11.01 -8.92
CA VAL A 183 -18.70 -11.21 -10.17
C VAL A 183 -18.09 -10.41 -11.31
N LYS A 184 -17.44 -11.09 -12.25
CA LYS A 184 -17.05 -10.47 -13.53
C LYS A 184 -18.31 -10.11 -14.33
N LYS A 185 -18.45 -8.84 -14.71
CA LYS A 185 -19.54 -8.35 -15.58
C LYS A 185 -19.12 -8.32 -17.05
N ASP A 186 -17.91 -7.83 -17.30
CA ASP A 186 -17.26 -7.75 -18.60
C ASP A 186 -15.73 -7.75 -18.41
N ASP A 187 -14.97 -7.49 -19.46
CA ASP A 187 -13.49 -7.53 -19.38
C ASP A 187 -12.87 -6.41 -18.57
N LYS A 188 -13.61 -5.37 -18.21
CA LYS A 188 -13.12 -4.23 -17.43
C LYS A 188 -13.89 -3.99 -16.14
N THR A 189 -14.94 -4.78 -15.87
CA THR A 189 -15.84 -4.54 -14.73
C THR A 189 -16.01 -5.77 -13.87
N VAL A 190 -15.77 -5.59 -12.56
CA VAL A 190 -16.06 -6.58 -11.51
C VAL A 190 -17.01 -5.95 -10.49
N VAL A 191 -17.99 -6.72 -10.05
CA VAL A 191 -18.86 -6.34 -8.92
C VAL A 191 -18.56 -7.25 -7.74
N LEU A 192 -18.21 -6.62 -6.62
CA LEU A 192 -18.07 -7.27 -5.34
C LEU A 192 -19.38 -7.15 -4.57
N LYS A 193 -19.94 -8.27 -4.15
CA LYS A 193 -21.16 -8.32 -3.32
C LYS A 193 -20.81 -8.61 -1.88
N TYR A 194 -21.36 -7.81 -0.99
CA TYR A 194 -21.07 -7.86 0.44
C TYR A 194 -22.30 -8.30 1.24
N LYS A 195 -22.09 -9.06 2.30
CA LYS A 195 -23.10 -9.33 3.33
C LYS A 195 -23.48 -8.03 4.05
N GLU A 196 -22.49 -7.16 4.25
CA GLU A 196 -22.62 -5.81 4.83
C GLU A 196 -21.52 -4.88 4.32
N ILE A 197 -21.80 -3.58 4.20
CA ILE A 197 -20.81 -2.55 3.89
C ILE A 197 -20.38 -1.87 5.20
N LYS A 198 -19.20 -2.21 5.69
CA LYS A 198 -18.61 -1.58 6.88
C LYS A 198 -18.10 -0.17 6.56
N PRO A 199 -18.16 0.78 7.52
CA PRO A 199 -17.58 2.11 7.34
C PRO A 199 -16.10 2.09 6.99
N SER A 200 -15.34 1.11 7.51
CA SER A 200 -13.91 0.91 7.28
C SER A 200 -13.52 0.56 5.84
N LEU A 201 -14.49 0.22 4.98
CA LEU A 201 -14.24 -0.12 3.57
C LEU A 201 -13.42 0.95 2.83
N LEU A 202 -13.70 2.23 3.08
CA LEU A 202 -12.99 3.34 2.43
C LEU A 202 -11.52 3.50 2.89
N TRP A 203 -11.12 2.80 3.95
CA TRP A 203 -9.72 2.71 4.40
C TRP A 203 -9.07 1.37 4.04
N GLY A 204 -9.64 0.65 3.09
CA GLY A 204 -9.09 -0.59 2.56
C GLY A 204 -9.44 -1.86 3.34
N ASN A 205 -10.23 -1.76 4.41
CA ASN A 205 -10.66 -2.93 5.17
C ASN A 205 -11.78 -3.67 4.44
N GLY A 206 -11.53 -4.93 4.09
CA GLY A 206 -12.52 -5.78 3.43
C GLY A 206 -12.50 -5.72 1.90
N PHE A 207 -11.51 -5.03 1.29
CA PHE A 207 -11.23 -5.22 -0.12
C PHE A 207 -9.76 -4.99 -0.50
N ILE A 208 -9.34 -5.58 -1.63
CA ILE A 208 -7.96 -5.60 -2.07
C ILE A 208 -7.68 -4.36 -2.91
N GLY A 209 -6.62 -3.62 -2.57
CA GLY A 209 -6.21 -2.37 -3.22
C GLY A 209 -5.21 -2.51 -4.35
N GLU A 210 -4.62 -3.68 -4.52
CA GLU A 210 -3.66 -4.01 -5.58
C GLU A 210 -4.06 -5.34 -6.22
N PHE A 211 -3.92 -5.42 -7.54
CA PHE A 211 -4.29 -6.61 -8.29
C PHE A 211 -3.08 -7.31 -8.89
N LEU A 212 -3.20 -8.61 -9.10
CA LEU A 212 -2.16 -9.50 -9.60
C LEU A 212 -2.52 -10.00 -11.00
N ASN A 213 -1.52 -10.20 -11.84
CA ASN A 213 -1.74 -10.77 -13.16
C ASN A 213 -2.22 -12.23 -13.06
N LYS A 214 -3.34 -12.53 -13.69
CA LYS A 214 -3.98 -13.85 -13.65
C LYS A 214 -3.05 -14.99 -14.06
N ALA A 215 -2.29 -14.82 -15.14
CA ALA A 215 -1.40 -15.88 -15.62
C ALA A 215 -0.29 -16.20 -14.60
N GLN A 216 0.23 -15.17 -13.91
CA GLN A 216 1.18 -15.38 -12.83
C GLN A 216 0.53 -16.02 -11.60
N VAL A 217 -0.70 -15.63 -11.26
CA VAL A 217 -1.49 -16.26 -10.17
C VAL A 217 -1.71 -17.74 -10.47
N GLU A 218 -2.17 -18.08 -11.67
CA GLU A 218 -2.40 -19.46 -12.08
C GLU A 218 -1.11 -20.29 -12.07
N ALA A 219 0.01 -19.72 -12.50
CA ALA A 219 1.31 -20.37 -12.49
C ALA A 219 1.78 -20.67 -11.04
N ALA A 220 1.68 -19.68 -10.15
CA ALA A 220 2.06 -19.80 -8.75
C ALA A 220 1.16 -20.79 -7.97
N SER A 221 -0.13 -20.85 -8.31
CA SER A 221 -1.11 -21.70 -7.64
C SER A 221 -1.03 -23.19 -8.01
N LYS A 222 -0.16 -23.56 -8.96
CA LYS A 222 0.05 -24.98 -9.32
C LYS A 222 0.71 -25.77 -8.20
N ASP A 223 1.59 -25.12 -7.44
CA ASP A 223 2.35 -25.76 -6.36
C ASP A 223 2.64 -24.72 -5.25
N PHE A 224 1.79 -24.69 -4.23
CA PHE A 224 1.96 -23.76 -3.09
C PHE A 224 3.21 -24.05 -2.24
N THR A 225 3.83 -25.22 -2.35
CA THR A 225 5.11 -25.50 -1.66
C THR A 225 6.27 -24.68 -2.23
N LYS A 226 6.12 -24.19 -3.46
CA LYS A 226 7.08 -23.32 -4.18
C LYS A 226 6.56 -21.90 -4.37
N PHE A 227 5.49 -21.53 -3.69
CA PHE A 227 4.82 -20.24 -3.89
C PHE A 227 5.78 -19.07 -3.67
N ALA A 228 6.62 -19.12 -2.63
CA ALA A 228 7.58 -18.05 -2.33
C ALA A 228 8.58 -17.76 -3.47
N GLU A 229 8.90 -18.78 -4.29
CA GLU A 229 9.84 -18.68 -5.40
C GLU A 229 9.18 -18.36 -6.74
N ALA A 230 7.85 -18.29 -6.79
CA ALA A 230 7.11 -18.02 -8.02
C ALA A 230 7.39 -16.60 -8.55
N ASP A 231 7.37 -16.43 -9.87
CA ASP A 231 7.53 -15.12 -10.54
C ASP A 231 6.54 -14.09 -10.06
N LEU A 232 5.34 -14.50 -9.66
CA LEU A 232 4.34 -13.66 -9.01
C LEU A 232 4.89 -12.91 -7.78
N ASN A 233 5.86 -13.50 -7.07
CA ASN A 233 6.46 -12.92 -5.86
C ASN A 233 7.81 -12.28 -6.15
N LYS A 234 8.61 -12.84 -7.05
CA LYS A 234 9.98 -12.39 -7.33
C LYS A 234 10.05 -11.33 -8.42
N LYS A 235 9.14 -11.41 -9.38
CA LYS A 235 9.06 -10.52 -10.55
C LYS A 235 7.59 -10.28 -10.96
N PRO A 236 6.74 -9.75 -10.06
CA PRO A 236 5.37 -9.48 -10.42
C PRO A 236 5.28 -8.53 -11.62
N LEU A 237 4.37 -8.81 -12.53
CA LEU A 237 4.00 -7.84 -13.54
C LEU A 237 3.41 -6.61 -12.87
N SER A 238 3.77 -5.44 -13.35
CA SER A 238 3.37 -4.14 -12.82
C SER A 238 2.39 -3.46 -13.76
N TYR A 239 1.40 -2.75 -13.20
CA TYR A 239 0.61 -1.74 -13.91
C TYR A 239 0.92 -0.32 -13.40
N GLY A 240 1.94 -0.18 -12.57
CA GLY A 240 2.43 1.08 -12.05
C GLY A 240 3.40 1.79 -13.01
N PRO A 241 3.95 2.93 -12.59
CA PRO A 241 4.84 3.74 -13.42
C PRO A 241 6.18 3.08 -13.71
N TYR A 242 6.56 2.08 -12.93
CA TYR A 242 7.81 1.34 -13.08
C TYR A 242 7.58 -0.17 -12.94
N TYR A 243 8.48 -0.96 -13.48
CA TYR A 243 8.53 -2.41 -13.28
C TYR A 243 9.92 -2.86 -12.81
N LEU A 244 10.00 -4.02 -12.17
CA LEU A 244 11.25 -4.60 -11.67
C LEU A 244 12.07 -5.14 -12.83
N ASP A 245 13.28 -4.61 -13.02
CA ASP A 245 14.22 -5.08 -14.03
C ASP A 245 15.24 -6.05 -13.42
N LYS A 246 15.91 -5.64 -12.34
CA LYS A 246 16.92 -6.46 -11.66
C LYS A 246 16.81 -6.33 -10.15
N VAL A 247 16.93 -7.45 -9.46
CA VAL A 247 16.96 -7.52 -7.99
C VAL A 247 18.26 -8.17 -7.54
N VAL A 248 18.92 -7.54 -6.58
CA VAL A 248 20.03 -8.11 -5.82
C VAL A 248 19.59 -8.20 -4.38
N ASN A 249 19.26 -9.40 -3.92
CA ASN A 249 18.69 -9.61 -2.59
C ASN A 249 19.60 -9.05 -1.51
N GLY A 250 19.01 -8.34 -0.54
CA GLY A 250 19.73 -7.69 0.56
C GLY A 250 20.49 -6.43 0.17
N GLU A 251 20.50 -6.01 -1.10
CA GLU A 251 21.34 -4.91 -1.57
C GLU A 251 20.56 -3.85 -2.36
N SER A 252 19.99 -4.21 -3.51
CA SER A 252 19.46 -3.22 -4.44
C SER A 252 18.39 -3.75 -5.38
N VAL A 253 17.57 -2.84 -5.88
CA VAL A 253 16.59 -3.09 -6.93
C VAL A 253 16.76 -2.04 -8.03
N LEU A 254 16.78 -2.49 -9.27
CA LEU A 254 16.67 -1.64 -10.44
C LEU A 254 15.26 -1.76 -11.01
N ALA A 255 14.57 -0.63 -11.08
CA ALA A 255 13.29 -0.51 -11.76
C ALA A 255 13.45 0.31 -13.05
N LYS A 256 12.64 0.01 -14.05
CA LYS A 256 12.54 0.73 -15.32
C LYS A 256 11.14 1.32 -15.48
N ALA A 257 11.03 2.42 -16.21
CA ALA A 257 9.74 2.99 -16.58
C ALA A 257 8.90 1.98 -17.38
N ASN A 258 7.61 1.96 -17.06
CA ASN A 258 6.62 1.09 -17.69
C ASN A 258 6.03 1.75 -18.93
#